data_a0c6dc53524591698c3b0c39b2404148
#
_entry.id   a0c6dc53524591698c3b0c39b2404148
#
_cell.length_a   1.000
_cell.length_b   1.000
_cell.length_c   1.000
_cell.angle_alpha   90.00
_cell.angle_beta   90.00
_cell.angle_gamma   90.00
#
_symmetry.space_group_name_H-M   'P 1'
#
loop_
_entity.id
_entity.type
_entity.pdbx_description
1 polymer ?
#
loop_
_entity_poly.entity_id
_entity_poly.type
_entity_poly.pdbx_seq_one_letter_code
_entity_poly.pdbx_strand_id
1 'polypeptide(L)'
;MKLSSNKIKLNFLFVLVIILVIFGSYLFIQKVYTLQFIESDFFENQALSYRQRVEILEAKRGTIYDKNFNVLASSVQSYNVVVKSNEIDDLGFVSVLSSLLNLDEAEILKKINDNSKFFYLKRNVDYETGNKIKSWKFNGIHLEHSNKRNIYDSSSSNIVGFVDPDGNGIEGLELYYDNLLKGEDGELRYESAPNGAIIPQGEIITIQPTHGEDLILSIDSELQYLSKNLCQDALKDTQAFMCSVVFANALTGEILISAEESSTNNDYFNIDLISARANYEPGSSLKIFTIGSLIENGIVNENDVYLVEDKIEIIEGSCKEDFEGYKGCFRDFLKHEPINLSVKEIIERSSNVGTVKIVNEGNINEVELFLKRFGFGSKTGVELSGESKGVFTENKTCTTCLSSLSIGYSINTTQYQMVKAYGIIANEGSDLNLSLTRSNQQNNNDKKIIDRNLAKRLKMLLINVVEGPNGTGKSLKMDDFVIGGKTGTSRTYLEGIGYSNDRFTTSFTGFIETSNGPIVGSVILWGAKGSPISEYVTGGSTAAPIFKTIVRNLLPRG
;
A
#
# COMPACT_ATOMS: atom_id res chain seq x y z
N MET A 1 16.92 -108.98 25.20
CA MET A 1 15.78 -108.06 25.36
C MET A 1 16.17 -106.56 25.32
N LYS A 2 17.36 -106.12 24.86
CA LYS A 2 17.80 -104.72 24.78
C LYS A 2 17.71 -104.07 23.39
N LEU A 3 17.60 -104.85 22.29
CA LEU A 3 17.57 -104.34 20.93
C LEU A 3 16.20 -103.84 20.50
N SER A 4 15.08 -104.25 21.06
CA SER A 4 13.73 -103.85 20.74
C SER A 4 13.37 -102.45 21.30
N SER A 5 13.92 -102.12 22.50
CA SER A 5 13.66 -100.84 23.15
C SER A 5 14.29 -99.62 22.41
N ASN A 6 15.48 -99.83 21.80
CA ASN A 6 16.15 -98.76 21.05
C ASN A 6 15.48 -98.48 19.71
N LYS A 7 14.92 -99.51 19.04
CA LYS A 7 14.14 -99.28 17.81
C LYS A 7 12.83 -98.47 18.05
N ILE A 8 12.16 -98.79 19.18
CA ILE A 8 10.93 -98.06 19.57
C ILE A 8 11.24 -96.58 19.91
N LYS A 9 12.33 -96.35 20.63
CA LYS A 9 12.80 -94.96 20.95
C LYS A 9 13.20 -94.20 19.68
N LEU A 10 13.90 -94.86 18.74
CA LEU A 10 14.32 -94.26 17.49
C LEU A 10 13.11 -93.90 16.59
N ASN A 11 12.13 -94.85 16.52
CA ASN A 11 10.88 -94.56 15.77
C ASN A 11 10.04 -93.43 16.41
N PHE A 12 10.02 -93.37 17.78
CA PHE A 12 9.34 -92.29 18.47
C PHE A 12 10.04 -90.96 18.24
N LEU A 13 11.38 -90.91 18.27
CA LEU A 13 12.15 -89.70 17.95
C LEU A 13 11.93 -89.25 16.51
N PHE A 14 11.86 -90.18 15.53
CA PHE A 14 11.60 -89.91 14.13
C PHE A 14 10.20 -89.34 13.92
N VAL A 15 9.18 -89.90 14.56
CA VAL A 15 7.82 -89.41 14.55
C VAL A 15 7.73 -87.97 15.17
N LEU A 16 8.43 -87.76 16.26
CA LEU A 16 8.50 -86.46 16.94
C LEU A 16 9.14 -85.37 16.01
N VAL A 17 10.21 -85.72 15.31
CA VAL A 17 10.86 -84.86 14.32
C VAL A 17 9.90 -84.51 13.14
N ILE A 18 9.19 -85.58 12.65
CA ILE A 18 8.19 -85.34 11.57
C ILE A 18 7.09 -84.40 12.05
N ILE A 19 6.55 -84.56 13.26
CA ILE A 19 5.55 -83.67 13.85
C ILE A 19 6.08 -82.24 13.95
N LEU A 20 7.32 -82.05 14.43
CA LEU A 20 7.96 -80.74 14.53
C LEU A 20 8.14 -80.11 13.15
N VAL A 21 8.52 -80.85 12.11
CA VAL A 21 8.65 -80.33 10.75
C VAL A 21 7.30 -79.93 10.19
N ILE A 22 6.26 -80.78 10.37
CA ILE A 22 4.88 -80.41 9.92
C ILE A 22 4.38 -79.21 10.65
N PHE A 23 4.55 -79.09 11.96
CA PHE A 23 4.18 -77.94 12.75
C PHE A 23 4.93 -76.65 12.31
N GLY A 24 6.25 -76.79 12.13
CA GLY A 24 7.06 -75.65 11.60
C GLY A 24 6.62 -75.23 10.22
N SER A 25 6.33 -76.21 9.33
CA SER A 25 5.79 -75.90 7.98
C SER A 25 4.41 -75.22 8.05
N TYR A 26 3.53 -75.66 8.95
CA TYR A 26 2.23 -75.01 9.17
C TYR A 26 2.39 -73.56 9.64
N LEU A 27 3.22 -73.30 10.63
CA LEU A 27 3.51 -71.94 11.09
C LEU A 27 4.12 -71.05 10.01
N PHE A 28 5.02 -71.63 9.19
CA PHE A 28 5.60 -70.94 8.04
C PHE A 28 4.55 -70.56 7.02
N ILE A 29 3.71 -71.51 6.62
CA ILE A 29 2.62 -71.29 5.65
C ILE A 29 1.62 -70.25 6.19
N GLN A 30 1.28 -70.33 7.47
CA GLN A 30 0.40 -69.38 8.15
C GLN A 30 1.03 -67.97 8.12
N LYS A 31 2.34 -67.83 8.42
CA LYS A 31 3.02 -66.54 8.37
C LYS A 31 3.11 -66.00 6.96
N VAL A 32 3.39 -66.83 5.96
CA VAL A 32 3.39 -66.43 4.54
C VAL A 32 1.99 -65.98 4.09
N TYR A 33 0.95 -66.71 4.51
CA TYR A 33 -0.43 -66.31 4.20
C TYR A 33 -0.79 -64.98 4.84
N THR A 34 -0.43 -64.78 6.13
CA THR A 34 -0.66 -63.48 6.82
C THR A 34 0.05 -62.34 6.08
N LEU A 35 1.32 -62.50 5.71
CA LEU A 35 2.10 -61.49 5.04
C LEU A 35 1.58 -61.19 3.61
N GLN A 36 1.15 -62.21 2.87
CA GLN A 36 0.76 -62.05 1.46
C GLN A 36 -0.71 -61.65 1.26
N PHE A 37 -1.60 -62.01 2.21
CA PHE A 37 -3.04 -61.79 2.03
C PHE A 37 -3.66 -60.94 3.10
N ILE A 38 -3.18 -60.93 4.34
CA ILE A 38 -3.77 -60.17 5.45
C ILE A 38 -3.07 -58.81 5.61
N GLU A 39 -1.74 -58.81 5.54
CA GLU A 39 -0.91 -57.64 5.77
C GLU A 39 -0.35 -57.07 4.44
N SER A 40 -0.78 -57.60 3.28
CA SER A 40 -0.29 -57.16 1.94
C SER A 40 -0.44 -55.65 1.74
N ASP A 41 -1.64 -55.17 1.96
CA ASP A 41 -1.97 -53.74 1.78
C ASP A 41 -1.17 -52.81 2.68
N PHE A 42 -0.89 -53.30 3.93
CA PHE A 42 -0.05 -52.57 4.87
C PHE A 42 1.37 -52.41 4.37
N PHE A 43 1.99 -53.54 3.93
CA PHE A 43 3.38 -53.52 3.46
C PHE A 43 3.50 -52.83 2.09
N GLU A 44 2.49 -52.93 1.24
CA GLU A 44 2.43 -52.22 -0.04
C GLU A 44 2.36 -50.72 0.18
N ASN A 45 1.47 -50.23 1.03
CA ASN A 45 1.37 -48.84 1.41
C ASN A 45 2.65 -48.32 2.09
N GLN A 46 3.27 -49.13 2.94
CA GLN A 46 4.53 -48.77 3.56
C GLN A 46 5.68 -48.70 2.52
N ALA A 47 5.74 -49.62 1.57
CA ALA A 47 6.71 -49.60 0.48
C ALA A 47 6.51 -48.39 -0.44
N LEU A 48 5.26 -48.07 -0.76
CA LEU A 48 4.91 -46.89 -1.54
C LEU A 48 5.32 -45.61 -0.84
N SER A 49 5.07 -45.50 0.47
CA SER A 49 5.47 -44.31 1.27
C SER A 49 6.98 -44.05 1.27
N TYR A 50 7.80 -45.09 1.18
CA TYR A 50 9.26 -44.95 1.07
C TYR A 50 9.75 -44.61 -0.32
N ARG A 51 9.01 -44.99 -1.37
CA ARG A 51 9.38 -44.77 -2.77
C ARG A 51 8.75 -43.51 -3.34
N GLN A 52 7.55 -43.12 -2.88
CA GLN A 52 6.82 -41.98 -3.38
C GLN A 52 7.54 -40.69 -3.04
N ARG A 53 7.74 -39.85 -4.05
CA ARG A 53 8.23 -38.48 -3.94
C ARG A 53 7.14 -37.55 -4.42
N VAL A 54 7.03 -36.42 -3.73
CA VAL A 54 6.15 -35.32 -4.11
C VAL A 54 7.04 -34.11 -4.37
N GLU A 55 6.96 -33.58 -5.56
CA GLU A 55 7.62 -32.35 -5.97
C GLU A 55 6.53 -31.30 -6.19
N ILE A 56 6.66 -30.15 -5.55
CA ILE A 56 5.72 -29.03 -5.73
C ILE A 56 6.04 -28.36 -7.06
N LEU A 57 5.02 -28.21 -7.90
CA LEU A 57 5.08 -27.43 -9.11
C LEU A 57 4.54 -26.03 -8.79
N GLU A 58 5.44 -25.09 -8.48
CA GLU A 58 5.06 -23.75 -8.07
C GLU A 58 4.21 -23.03 -9.13
N ALA A 59 3.09 -22.47 -8.70
CA ALA A 59 2.29 -21.56 -9.50
C ALA A 59 3.08 -20.27 -9.79
N LYS A 60 2.92 -19.72 -10.98
CA LYS A 60 3.43 -18.38 -11.25
C LYS A 60 2.45 -17.35 -10.72
N ARG A 61 2.95 -16.42 -9.92
CA ARG A 61 2.17 -15.30 -9.44
C ARG A 61 1.85 -14.36 -10.60
N GLY A 62 0.60 -13.89 -10.70
CA GLY A 62 0.10 -12.99 -11.74
C GLY A 62 0.94 -11.72 -11.89
N THR A 63 1.00 -11.20 -13.08
CA THR A 63 1.75 -9.98 -13.41
C THR A 63 0.93 -8.74 -13.06
N ILE A 64 1.58 -7.70 -12.52
CA ILE A 64 0.95 -6.40 -12.28
C ILE A 64 1.40 -5.44 -13.38
N TYR A 65 0.44 -4.84 -14.06
CA TYR A 65 0.63 -3.88 -15.16
C TYR A 65 0.13 -2.49 -14.78
N ASP A 66 0.69 -1.46 -15.42
CA ASP A 66 0.10 -0.13 -15.44
C ASP A 66 -1.08 -0.05 -16.42
N LYS A 67 -1.72 1.13 -16.54
CA LYS A 67 -2.84 1.34 -17.47
C LYS A 67 -2.49 1.13 -18.95
N ASN A 68 -1.23 1.22 -19.32
CA ASN A 68 -0.69 1.09 -20.68
C ASN A 68 -0.10 -0.30 -20.94
N PHE A 69 -0.31 -1.27 -20.00
CA PHE A 69 0.26 -2.61 -20.03
C PHE A 69 1.79 -2.66 -19.90
N ASN A 70 2.43 -1.64 -19.34
CA ASN A 70 3.81 -1.73 -18.91
C ASN A 70 3.89 -2.60 -17.65
N VAL A 71 4.85 -3.52 -17.61
CA VAL A 71 5.03 -4.43 -16.47
C VAL A 71 5.59 -3.66 -15.28
N LEU A 72 4.84 -3.62 -14.18
CA LEU A 72 5.28 -3.06 -12.89
C LEU A 72 5.93 -4.11 -12.00
N ALA A 73 5.34 -5.31 -11.94
CA ALA A 73 5.90 -6.45 -11.21
C ALA A 73 5.57 -7.77 -11.89
N SER A 74 6.53 -8.69 -11.96
CA SER A 74 6.31 -10.05 -12.44
C SER A 74 7.18 -11.08 -11.73
N SER A 75 6.81 -12.35 -11.82
CA SER A 75 7.59 -13.48 -11.32
C SER A 75 8.55 -13.97 -12.36
N VAL A 76 9.82 -14.09 -12.01
CA VAL A 76 10.88 -14.63 -12.86
C VAL A 76 11.48 -15.90 -12.22
N GLN A 77 11.92 -16.82 -13.05
CA GLN A 77 12.59 -18.03 -12.58
C GLN A 77 13.82 -17.70 -11.75
N SER A 78 13.98 -18.39 -10.65
CA SER A 78 15.08 -18.27 -9.72
C SER A 78 15.44 -19.62 -9.13
N TYR A 79 16.45 -19.64 -8.26
CA TYR A 79 16.82 -20.82 -7.49
C TYR A 79 16.94 -20.50 -6.00
N ASN A 80 16.53 -21.44 -5.16
CA ASN A 80 16.92 -21.46 -3.78
C ASN A 80 18.19 -22.32 -3.66
N VAL A 81 19.25 -21.76 -3.10
CA VAL A 81 20.51 -22.48 -2.83
C VAL A 81 20.39 -23.13 -1.46
N VAL A 82 20.40 -24.44 -1.45
CA VAL A 82 20.20 -25.28 -0.26
C VAL A 82 21.48 -25.98 0.09
N VAL A 83 21.79 -26.03 1.38
CA VAL A 83 22.93 -26.78 1.92
C VAL A 83 22.41 -27.97 2.72
N LYS A 84 22.92 -29.16 2.39
CA LYS A 84 22.76 -30.39 3.18
C LYS A 84 24.10 -30.73 3.84
N SER A 85 24.24 -30.37 5.09
CA SER A 85 25.53 -30.44 5.79
C SER A 85 26.10 -31.87 5.90
N ASN A 86 25.24 -32.90 5.89
CA ASN A 86 25.65 -34.30 5.90
C ASN A 86 26.23 -34.82 4.57
N GLU A 87 26.09 -34.06 3.50
CA GLU A 87 26.60 -34.42 2.15
C GLU A 87 27.87 -33.63 1.80
N ILE A 88 28.36 -32.75 2.69
CA ILE A 88 29.53 -31.91 2.46
C ILE A 88 30.80 -32.73 2.71
N ASP A 89 31.64 -32.86 1.67
CA ASP A 89 32.96 -33.52 1.76
C ASP A 89 34.09 -32.49 1.88
N ASP A 90 33.93 -31.29 1.32
CA ASP A 90 34.94 -30.24 1.29
C ASP A 90 34.28 -28.86 1.43
N LEU A 91 34.94 -27.97 2.16
CA LEU A 91 34.49 -26.58 2.40
C LEU A 91 35.02 -25.58 1.35
N GLY A 92 35.69 -26.03 0.31
CA GLY A 92 36.24 -25.15 -0.76
C GLY A 92 35.20 -24.33 -1.49
N PHE A 93 33.92 -24.73 -1.44
CA PHE A 93 32.83 -23.97 -2.01
C PHE A 93 32.48 -22.67 -1.24
N VAL A 94 32.86 -22.57 0.05
CA VAL A 94 32.43 -21.48 0.94
C VAL A 94 32.90 -20.13 0.42
N SER A 95 34.18 -19.98 0.08
CA SER A 95 34.72 -18.72 -0.45
C SER A 95 34.12 -18.35 -1.81
N VAL A 96 33.88 -19.35 -2.66
CA VAL A 96 33.28 -19.16 -3.97
C VAL A 96 31.84 -18.69 -3.86
N LEU A 97 31.03 -19.37 -3.03
CA LEU A 97 29.63 -19.00 -2.83
C LEU A 97 29.47 -17.70 -2.04
N SER A 98 30.36 -17.45 -1.06
CA SER A 98 30.41 -16.17 -0.34
C SER A 98 30.54 -14.99 -1.32
N SER A 99 31.56 -15.04 -2.19
CA SER A 99 31.80 -14.01 -3.20
C SER A 99 30.65 -13.88 -4.21
N LEU A 100 30.16 -15.02 -4.74
CA LEU A 100 29.11 -15.01 -5.79
C LEU A 100 27.74 -14.57 -5.25
N LEU A 101 27.42 -14.94 -4.03
CA LEU A 101 26.13 -14.66 -3.39
C LEU A 101 26.17 -13.40 -2.50
N ASN A 102 27.32 -12.76 -2.36
CA ASN A 102 27.56 -11.63 -1.47
C ASN A 102 27.11 -11.96 -0.02
N LEU A 103 27.67 -13.04 0.54
CA LEU A 103 27.43 -13.51 1.90
C LEU A 103 28.74 -13.53 2.69
N ASP A 104 28.67 -13.41 4.02
CA ASP A 104 29.82 -13.53 4.89
C ASP A 104 30.24 -15.01 5.02
N GLU A 105 31.53 -15.33 4.76
CA GLU A 105 32.07 -16.67 4.92
C GLU A 105 31.92 -17.21 6.35
N ALA A 106 32.10 -16.36 7.35
CA ALA A 106 31.94 -16.75 8.75
C ALA A 106 30.50 -17.14 9.07
N GLU A 107 29.50 -16.46 8.47
CA GLU A 107 28.08 -16.81 8.64
C GLU A 107 27.76 -18.16 7.99
N ILE A 108 28.30 -18.42 6.78
CA ILE A 108 28.13 -19.68 6.08
C ILE A 108 28.70 -20.83 6.93
N LEU A 109 29.96 -20.69 7.39
CA LEU A 109 30.62 -21.69 8.22
C LEU A 109 29.88 -21.92 9.54
N LYS A 110 29.38 -20.88 10.17
CA LYS A 110 28.57 -20.98 11.38
C LYS A 110 27.31 -21.82 11.14
N LYS A 111 26.55 -21.55 10.10
CA LYS A 111 25.33 -22.30 9.73
C LYS A 111 25.64 -23.80 9.47
N ILE A 112 26.77 -24.10 8.83
CA ILE A 112 27.20 -25.47 8.59
C ILE A 112 27.53 -26.18 9.92
N ASN A 113 28.26 -25.48 10.81
CA ASN A 113 28.70 -26.07 12.11
C ASN A 113 27.56 -26.20 13.13
N ASP A 114 26.51 -25.44 13.04
CA ASP A 114 25.32 -25.49 13.91
C ASP A 114 24.49 -26.79 13.74
N ASN A 115 25.03 -27.79 13.02
CA ASN A 115 24.46 -29.13 12.78
C ASN A 115 23.06 -29.16 12.18
N SER A 116 22.65 -28.10 11.50
CA SER A 116 21.42 -28.14 10.72
C SER A 116 21.61 -29.04 9.50
N LYS A 117 20.92 -30.17 9.49
CA LYS A 117 20.98 -31.13 8.38
C LYS A 117 20.64 -30.55 7.04
N PHE A 118 19.84 -29.47 7.06
CA PHE A 118 19.29 -28.79 5.90
C PHE A 118 19.07 -27.31 6.24
N PHE A 119 19.54 -26.39 5.37
CA PHE A 119 19.21 -24.97 5.47
C PHE A 119 19.32 -24.26 4.12
N TYR A 120 18.54 -23.18 3.95
CA TYR A 120 18.68 -22.29 2.82
C TYR A 120 19.88 -21.37 3.03
N LEU A 121 20.87 -21.48 2.14
CA LEU A 121 22.02 -20.57 2.12
C LEU A 121 21.60 -19.19 1.61
N LYS A 122 20.93 -19.17 0.46
CA LYS A 122 20.30 -17.98 -0.12
C LYS A 122 19.08 -18.38 -0.94
N ARG A 123 17.99 -17.64 -0.76
CA ARG A 123 16.75 -17.83 -1.53
C ARG A 123 16.68 -16.84 -2.67
N ASN A 124 15.88 -17.14 -3.67
CA ASN A 124 15.57 -16.28 -4.81
C ASN A 124 16.82 -15.77 -5.56
N VAL A 125 17.83 -16.64 -5.72
CA VAL A 125 19.02 -16.38 -6.51
C VAL A 125 18.63 -16.35 -7.99
N ASP A 126 19.12 -15.39 -8.74
CA ASP A 126 18.80 -15.26 -10.15
C ASP A 126 19.22 -16.51 -10.95
N TYR A 127 18.51 -16.75 -12.04
CA TYR A 127 18.64 -17.96 -12.85
C TYR A 127 20.04 -18.20 -13.39
N GLU A 128 20.74 -17.14 -13.80
CA GLU A 128 22.10 -17.24 -14.35
C GLU A 128 23.10 -17.64 -13.25
N THR A 129 23.02 -17.00 -12.10
CA THR A 129 23.85 -17.30 -10.94
C THR A 129 23.60 -18.72 -10.43
N GLY A 130 22.34 -19.14 -10.37
CA GLY A 130 21.98 -20.52 -10.00
C GLY A 130 22.56 -21.55 -10.97
N ASN A 131 22.49 -21.30 -12.28
CA ASN A 131 23.09 -22.20 -13.28
C ASN A 131 24.63 -22.28 -13.16
N LYS A 132 25.30 -21.17 -12.81
CA LYS A 132 26.75 -21.20 -12.52
C LYS A 132 27.04 -22.12 -11.34
N ILE A 133 26.30 -21.98 -10.24
CA ILE A 133 26.45 -22.86 -9.05
C ILE A 133 26.20 -24.31 -9.43
N LYS A 134 25.15 -24.58 -10.21
CA LYS A 134 24.80 -25.93 -10.68
C LYS A 134 25.92 -26.57 -11.49
N SER A 135 26.64 -25.79 -12.28
CA SER A 135 27.73 -26.27 -13.13
C SER A 135 28.95 -26.76 -12.34
N TRP A 136 29.18 -26.22 -11.13
CA TRP A 136 30.32 -26.60 -10.28
C TRP A 136 30.13 -27.91 -9.54
N LYS A 137 28.90 -28.42 -9.40
CA LYS A 137 28.56 -29.72 -8.80
C LYS A 137 29.19 -29.94 -7.41
N PHE A 138 29.15 -28.92 -6.57
CA PHE A 138 29.60 -29.03 -5.17
C PHE A 138 28.74 -30.05 -4.40
N ASN A 139 29.40 -30.99 -3.71
CA ASN A 139 28.70 -31.94 -2.83
C ASN A 139 28.04 -31.19 -1.65
N GLY A 140 26.82 -31.56 -1.34
CA GLY A 140 26.02 -30.90 -0.29
C GLY A 140 25.36 -29.58 -0.68
N ILE A 141 25.57 -29.08 -1.92
CA ILE A 141 24.88 -27.90 -2.44
C ILE A 141 23.84 -28.32 -3.44
N HIS A 142 22.60 -28.00 -3.14
CA HIS A 142 21.44 -28.31 -3.98
C HIS A 142 20.75 -27.02 -4.42
N LEU A 143 20.12 -27.07 -5.58
CA LEU A 143 19.33 -25.98 -6.12
C LEU A 143 17.89 -26.43 -6.28
N GLU A 144 16.99 -25.73 -5.62
CA GLU A 144 15.56 -25.90 -5.80
C GLU A 144 15.05 -24.80 -6.73
N HIS A 145 14.18 -25.15 -7.67
CA HIS A 145 13.51 -24.17 -8.51
C HIS A 145 12.62 -23.28 -7.63
N SER A 146 12.57 -22.00 -7.92
CA SER A 146 11.73 -21.02 -7.24
C SER A 146 11.37 -19.90 -8.20
N ASN A 147 10.41 -19.07 -7.79
CA ASN A 147 9.99 -17.88 -8.50
C ASN A 147 10.30 -16.64 -7.67
N LYS A 148 11.16 -15.76 -8.21
CA LYS A 148 11.48 -14.46 -7.61
C LYS A 148 10.52 -13.40 -8.11
N ARG A 149 9.91 -12.62 -7.21
CA ARG A 149 9.12 -11.44 -7.56
C ARG A 149 10.05 -10.26 -7.86
N ASN A 150 9.99 -9.74 -9.09
CA ASN A 150 10.71 -8.55 -9.49
C ASN A 150 9.74 -7.37 -9.63
N ILE A 151 10.14 -6.22 -9.06
CA ILE A 151 9.48 -4.93 -9.26
C ILE A 151 10.36 -4.15 -10.24
N TYR A 152 9.79 -3.76 -11.38
CA TYR A 152 10.52 -3.07 -12.46
C TYR A 152 10.41 -1.56 -12.36
N ASP A 153 9.33 -1.06 -11.78
CA ASP A 153 9.12 0.36 -11.56
C ASP A 153 9.26 0.72 -10.07
N SER A 154 10.40 1.33 -9.73
CA SER A 154 10.66 1.81 -8.37
C SER A 154 9.76 2.97 -7.95
N SER A 155 9.11 3.65 -8.89
CA SER A 155 8.20 4.75 -8.56
C SER A 155 6.84 4.26 -8.06
N SER A 156 6.44 3.06 -8.43
CA SER A 156 5.20 2.40 -8.00
C SER A 156 5.42 1.36 -6.90
N SER A 157 6.66 1.17 -6.42
CA SER A 157 7.00 0.10 -5.47
C SER A 157 6.18 0.11 -4.19
N ASN A 158 5.88 1.31 -3.66
CA ASN A 158 5.10 1.45 -2.44
C ASN A 158 3.64 1.01 -2.63
N ILE A 159 3.06 1.28 -3.80
CA ILE A 159 1.68 0.87 -4.13
C ILE A 159 1.64 -0.62 -4.44
N VAL A 160 2.56 -1.10 -5.28
CA VAL A 160 2.67 -2.53 -5.61
C VAL A 160 2.91 -3.35 -4.34
N GLY A 161 3.82 -2.90 -3.48
CA GLY A 161 4.20 -3.63 -2.28
C GLY A 161 5.19 -4.75 -2.57
N PHE A 162 5.30 -5.72 -1.67
CA PHE A 162 6.24 -6.83 -1.79
C PHE A 162 5.66 -8.14 -1.30
N VAL A 163 6.35 -9.22 -1.66
CA VAL A 163 6.07 -10.57 -1.21
C VAL A 163 7.19 -11.07 -0.29
N ASP A 164 6.86 -12.02 0.57
CA ASP A 164 7.86 -12.77 1.33
C ASP A 164 8.64 -13.75 0.44
N PRO A 165 9.69 -14.41 0.95
CA PRO A 165 10.44 -15.41 0.18
C PRO A 165 9.62 -16.62 -0.29
N ASP A 166 8.46 -16.86 0.32
CA ASP A 166 7.53 -17.95 -0.05
C ASP A 166 6.46 -17.49 -1.05
N GLY A 167 6.55 -16.23 -1.53
CA GLY A 167 5.66 -15.67 -2.53
C GLY A 167 4.32 -15.17 -2.01
N ASN A 168 4.13 -15.02 -0.67
CA ASN A 168 2.93 -14.44 -0.09
C ASN A 168 3.04 -12.91 -0.07
N GLY A 169 1.96 -12.22 -0.41
CA GLY A 169 1.91 -10.76 -0.35
C GLY A 169 1.97 -10.27 1.11
N ILE A 170 2.85 -9.31 1.41
CA ILE A 170 3.04 -8.76 2.76
C ILE A 170 2.70 -7.28 2.87
N GLU A 171 2.68 -6.55 1.75
CA GLU A 171 2.30 -5.14 1.71
C GLU A 171 1.73 -4.71 0.35
N GLY A 172 1.06 -3.54 0.32
CA GLY A 172 0.53 -2.93 -0.89
C GLY A 172 -0.56 -3.76 -1.57
N LEU A 173 -0.59 -3.68 -2.90
CA LEU A 173 -1.51 -4.46 -3.74
C LEU A 173 -1.17 -5.95 -3.76
N GLU A 174 0.11 -6.30 -3.57
CA GLU A 174 0.54 -7.70 -3.41
C GLU A 174 -0.16 -8.37 -2.23
N LEU A 175 -0.35 -7.65 -1.11
CA LEU A 175 -1.11 -8.14 0.04
C LEU A 175 -2.62 -8.11 -0.20
N TYR A 176 -3.13 -6.99 -0.75
CA TYR A 176 -4.57 -6.82 -0.91
C TYR A 176 -5.18 -7.84 -1.89
N TYR A 177 -4.46 -8.12 -2.98
CA TYR A 177 -4.86 -9.06 -4.02
C TYR A 177 -4.10 -10.39 -3.96
N ASP A 178 -3.58 -10.78 -2.76
CA ASP A 178 -2.76 -11.99 -2.65
C ASP A 178 -3.48 -13.23 -3.17
N ASN A 179 -4.75 -13.42 -2.83
CA ASN A 179 -5.55 -14.57 -3.28
C ASN A 179 -5.75 -14.62 -4.81
N LEU A 180 -5.79 -13.44 -5.48
CA LEU A 180 -5.92 -13.36 -6.94
C LEU A 180 -4.58 -13.63 -7.62
N LEU A 181 -3.52 -13.01 -7.08
CA LEU A 181 -2.20 -13.01 -7.69
C LEU A 181 -1.43 -14.32 -7.48
N LYS A 182 -1.61 -15.00 -6.33
CA LYS A 182 -0.75 -16.11 -5.91
C LYS A 182 -0.93 -17.37 -6.78
N GLY A 183 -2.16 -17.70 -7.18
CA GLY A 183 -2.49 -18.97 -7.82
C GLY A 183 -2.45 -20.16 -6.85
N GLU A 184 -2.52 -21.37 -7.39
CA GLU A 184 -2.51 -22.62 -6.64
C GLU A 184 -1.41 -23.53 -7.20
N ASP A 185 -0.54 -24.03 -6.32
CA ASP A 185 0.55 -24.92 -6.70
C ASP A 185 0.03 -26.26 -7.19
N GLY A 186 0.75 -26.84 -8.14
CA GLY A 186 0.56 -28.20 -8.60
C GLY A 186 1.48 -29.19 -7.86
N GLU A 187 1.32 -30.45 -8.18
CA GLU A 187 2.12 -31.54 -7.62
C GLU A 187 2.56 -32.54 -8.69
N LEU A 188 3.82 -32.94 -8.63
CA LEU A 188 4.34 -34.09 -9.36
C LEU A 188 4.64 -35.20 -8.35
N ARG A 189 3.83 -36.26 -8.37
CA ARG A 189 4.02 -37.46 -7.56
C ARG A 189 4.63 -38.56 -8.40
N TYR A 190 5.74 -39.13 -7.99
CA TYR A 190 6.39 -40.21 -8.70
C TYR A 190 7.10 -41.17 -7.74
N GLU A 191 7.34 -42.41 -8.21
CA GLU A 191 8.17 -43.36 -7.48
C GLU A 191 9.64 -43.20 -7.83
N SER A 192 10.51 -43.18 -6.79
CA SER A 192 11.96 -43.11 -6.93
C SER A 192 12.67 -44.33 -6.31
N ALA A 193 13.74 -44.73 -6.98
CA ALA A 193 14.68 -45.71 -6.45
C ALA A 193 15.52 -45.10 -5.31
N PRO A 194 16.20 -45.94 -4.48
CA PRO A 194 17.04 -45.44 -3.37
C PRO A 194 18.13 -44.45 -3.80
N ASN A 195 18.58 -44.50 -5.05
CA ASN A 195 19.55 -43.58 -5.63
C ASN A 195 18.90 -42.28 -6.18
N GLY A 196 17.59 -42.07 -5.96
CA GLY A 196 16.85 -40.91 -6.42
C GLY A 196 16.38 -40.94 -7.90
N ALA A 197 16.70 -42.01 -8.64
CA ALA A 197 16.24 -42.14 -10.02
C ALA A 197 14.74 -42.46 -10.08
N ILE A 198 14.03 -41.84 -11.00
CA ILE A 198 12.61 -42.11 -11.25
C ILE A 198 12.45 -43.54 -11.74
N ILE A 199 11.50 -44.27 -11.17
CA ILE A 199 11.16 -45.63 -11.62
C ILE A 199 10.24 -45.51 -12.86
N PRO A 200 10.69 -45.87 -14.06
CA PRO A 200 9.92 -45.60 -15.29
C PRO A 200 8.57 -46.32 -15.38
N GLN A 201 8.42 -47.42 -14.61
CA GLN A 201 7.20 -48.25 -14.54
C GLN A 201 6.35 -47.89 -13.31
N GLY A 202 6.82 -46.96 -12.46
CA GLY A 202 6.08 -46.45 -11.31
C GLY A 202 4.95 -45.51 -11.72
N GLU A 203 4.02 -45.31 -10.81
CA GLU A 203 2.93 -44.38 -11.02
C GLU A 203 3.46 -42.93 -11.03
N ILE A 204 3.08 -42.15 -12.06
CA ILE A 204 3.39 -40.70 -12.16
C ILE A 204 2.05 -39.97 -12.23
N ILE A 205 1.77 -39.16 -11.21
CA ILE A 205 0.60 -38.29 -11.13
C ILE A 205 1.08 -36.86 -11.23
N THR A 206 0.57 -36.09 -12.20
CA THR A 206 0.87 -34.68 -12.35
C THR A 206 -0.41 -33.88 -12.19
N ILE A 207 -0.46 -33.04 -11.17
CA ILE A 207 -1.47 -32.00 -10.97
C ILE A 207 -0.84 -30.70 -11.43
N GLN A 208 -1.37 -30.13 -12.52
CA GLN A 208 -0.82 -28.86 -13.05
C GLN A 208 -1.13 -27.71 -12.11
N PRO A 209 -0.20 -26.76 -11.93
CA PRO A 209 -0.46 -25.55 -11.16
C PRO A 209 -1.49 -24.67 -11.87
N THR A 210 -2.33 -23.98 -11.08
CA THR A 210 -3.18 -22.91 -11.57
C THR A 210 -2.46 -21.59 -11.30
N HIS A 211 -2.02 -20.90 -12.36
CA HIS A 211 -1.30 -19.64 -12.22
C HIS A 211 -2.22 -18.54 -11.71
N GLY A 212 -1.66 -17.57 -10.99
CA GLY A 212 -2.39 -16.39 -10.54
C GLY A 212 -2.85 -15.51 -11.70
N GLU A 213 -3.91 -14.74 -11.45
CA GLU A 213 -4.47 -13.81 -12.43
C GLU A 213 -3.65 -12.52 -12.48
N ASP A 214 -3.56 -11.92 -13.67
CA ASP A 214 -2.88 -10.65 -13.87
C ASP A 214 -3.74 -9.48 -13.35
N LEU A 215 -3.08 -8.44 -12.84
CA LEU A 215 -3.72 -7.23 -12.33
C LEU A 215 -3.33 -6.03 -13.18
N ILE A 216 -4.33 -5.31 -13.70
CA ILE A 216 -4.11 -4.07 -14.46
C ILE A 216 -4.49 -2.89 -13.58
N LEU A 217 -3.54 -2.01 -13.31
CA LEU A 217 -3.75 -0.80 -12.54
C LEU A 217 -4.25 0.35 -13.43
N SER A 218 -4.84 1.34 -12.77
CA SER A 218 -5.20 2.63 -13.38
C SER A 218 -4.01 3.61 -13.43
N ILE A 219 -2.92 3.29 -12.74
CA ILE A 219 -1.70 4.11 -12.64
C ILE A 219 -1.04 4.28 -14.01
N ASP A 220 -0.57 5.50 -14.29
CA ASP A 220 0.32 5.83 -15.40
C ASP A 220 1.76 5.85 -14.87
N SER A 221 2.56 4.86 -15.22
CA SER A 221 3.93 4.71 -14.69
C SER A 221 4.86 5.87 -15.06
N GLU A 222 4.67 6.51 -16.21
CA GLU A 222 5.49 7.66 -16.61
C GLU A 222 5.17 8.90 -15.77
N LEU A 223 3.87 9.16 -15.53
CA LEU A 223 3.43 10.26 -14.66
C LEU A 223 3.78 9.98 -13.20
N GLN A 224 3.72 8.72 -12.79
CA GLN A 224 4.15 8.26 -11.47
C GLN A 224 5.63 8.57 -11.23
N TYR A 225 6.50 8.20 -12.18
CA TYR A 225 7.93 8.50 -12.16
C TYR A 225 8.23 9.99 -12.14
N LEU A 226 7.56 10.77 -13.01
CA LEU A 226 7.68 12.23 -13.01
C LEU A 226 7.32 12.81 -11.64
N SER A 227 6.18 12.39 -11.07
CA SER A 227 5.68 12.90 -9.80
C SER A 227 6.61 12.56 -8.64
N LYS A 228 7.20 11.36 -8.63
CA LYS A 228 8.21 10.97 -7.65
C LYS A 228 9.44 11.86 -7.71
N ASN A 229 9.95 12.14 -8.90
CA ASN A 229 11.11 13.04 -9.08
C ASN A 229 10.80 14.47 -8.63
N LEU A 230 9.61 14.98 -8.95
CA LEU A 230 9.16 16.29 -8.45
C LEU A 230 9.09 16.33 -6.92
N CYS A 231 8.65 15.24 -6.28
CA CYS A 231 8.68 15.11 -4.84
C CYS A 231 10.11 15.11 -4.30
N GLN A 232 11.05 14.37 -4.91
CA GLN A 232 12.46 14.36 -4.50
C GLN A 232 13.10 15.74 -4.54
N ASP A 233 12.84 16.49 -5.61
CA ASP A 233 13.36 17.85 -5.73
C ASP A 233 12.69 18.79 -4.70
N ALA A 234 11.38 18.67 -4.51
CA ALA A 234 10.67 19.46 -3.51
C ALA A 234 11.15 19.20 -2.07
N LEU A 235 11.51 17.95 -1.72
CA LEU A 235 12.07 17.64 -0.41
C LEU A 235 13.41 18.35 -0.18
N LYS A 236 14.26 18.45 -1.22
CA LYS A 236 15.53 19.20 -1.15
C LYS A 236 15.31 20.70 -1.01
N ASP A 237 14.43 21.25 -1.86
CA ASP A 237 14.19 22.69 -1.96
C ASP A 237 13.47 23.25 -0.71
N THR A 238 12.55 22.47 -0.15
CA THR A 238 11.72 22.91 0.98
C THR A 238 12.16 22.34 2.32
N GLN A 239 13.11 21.43 2.36
CA GLN A 239 13.50 20.67 3.55
C GLN A 239 12.32 19.96 4.24
N ALA A 240 11.32 19.58 3.46
CA ALA A 240 10.18 18.82 3.96
C ALA A 240 10.57 17.38 4.33
N PHE A 241 9.79 16.76 5.20
CA PHE A 241 10.01 15.38 5.62
C PHE A 241 9.46 14.38 4.62
N MET A 242 8.28 14.68 4.08
CA MET A 242 7.58 13.83 3.12
C MET A 242 6.89 14.70 2.07
N CYS A 243 6.76 14.14 0.87
CA CYS A 243 5.97 14.69 -0.23
C CYS A 243 5.09 13.59 -0.81
N SER A 244 3.85 13.92 -1.12
CA SER A 244 2.95 13.01 -1.81
C SER A 244 2.09 13.72 -2.85
N VAL A 245 1.82 13.01 -3.94
CA VAL A 245 1.07 13.45 -5.11
C VAL A 245 0.05 12.40 -5.46
N VAL A 246 -1.22 12.78 -5.49
CA VAL A 246 -2.32 11.92 -5.94
C VAL A 246 -3.14 12.63 -6.99
N PHE A 247 -3.41 11.96 -8.12
CA PHE A 247 -4.36 12.41 -9.15
C PHE A 247 -5.29 11.27 -9.51
N ALA A 248 -6.57 11.58 -9.68
CA ALA A 248 -7.59 10.61 -10.05
C ALA A 248 -8.59 11.20 -11.06
N ASN A 249 -9.18 10.35 -11.88
CA ASN A 249 -10.30 10.71 -12.72
C ASN A 249 -11.54 10.90 -11.83
N ALA A 250 -12.14 12.09 -11.84
CA ALA A 250 -13.27 12.39 -10.97
C ALA A 250 -14.59 11.74 -11.41
N LEU A 251 -14.67 11.20 -12.64
CA LEU A 251 -15.84 10.46 -13.12
C LEU A 251 -15.78 8.97 -12.75
N THR A 252 -14.59 8.36 -12.93
CA THR A 252 -14.42 6.91 -12.74
C THR A 252 -13.89 6.54 -11.37
N GLY A 253 -13.19 7.45 -10.68
CA GLY A 253 -12.46 7.19 -9.44
C GLY A 253 -11.09 6.54 -9.65
N GLU A 254 -10.71 6.23 -10.89
CA GLU A 254 -9.42 5.64 -11.21
C GLU A 254 -8.27 6.56 -10.82
N ILE A 255 -7.38 6.07 -9.97
CA ILE A 255 -6.18 6.80 -9.52
C ILE A 255 -5.12 6.68 -10.61
N LEU A 256 -4.74 7.81 -11.20
CA LEU A 256 -3.76 7.90 -12.28
C LEU A 256 -2.33 8.02 -11.75
N ILE A 257 -2.17 8.66 -10.60
CA ILE A 257 -0.91 8.93 -9.92
C ILE A 257 -1.14 8.76 -8.41
N SER A 258 -0.24 8.06 -7.74
CA SER A 258 -0.11 8.04 -6.29
C SER A 258 1.37 7.90 -5.94
N ALA A 259 2.12 8.98 -6.16
CA ALA A 259 3.57 9.04 -5.97
C ALA A 259 3.89 9.67 -4.63
N GLU A 260 4.91 9.14 -3.98
CA GLU A 260 5.35 9.60 -2.68
C GLU A 260 6.85 9.46 -2.51
N GLU A 261 7.41 10.32 -1.66
CA GLU A 261 8.83 10.30 -1.32
C GLU A 261 9.03 10.81 0.11
N SER A 262 9.99 10.22 0.82
CA SER A 262 10.36 10.60 2.18
C SER A 262 11.83 11.00 2.24
N SER A 263 12.15 12.00 3.05
CA SER A 263 13.53 12.40 3.30
C SER A 263 14.25 11.32 4.11
N THR A 264 15.49 11.00 3.75
CA THR A 264 16.35 10.04 4.49
C THR A 264 16.73 10.51 5.89
N ASN A 265 16.64 11.82 6.17
CA ASN A 265 16.92 12.44 7.47
C ASN A 265 15.65 12.69 8.27
N ASN A 266 14.69 11.80 8.19
CA ASN A 266 13.39 11.97 8.81
C ASN A 266 13.26 11.13 10.08
N ASP A 267 13.50 11.73 11.24
CA ASP A 267 13.36 11.09 12.56
C ASP A 267 11.91 11.09 13.08
N TYR A 268 11.01 11.83 12.42
CA TYR A 268 9.65 12.07 12.91
C TYR A 268 8.57 11.28 12.20
N PHE A 269 8.80 10.90 10.94
CA PHE A 269 7.79 10.22 10.12
C PHE A 269 8.42 9.05 9.38
N ASN A 270 8.08 7.84 9.79
CA ASN A 270 8.42 6.60 9.09
C ASN A 270 7.10 5.93 8.69
N ILE A 271 6.49 6.45 7.64
CA ILE A 271 5.18 6.01 7.17
C ILE A 271 5.30 5.63 5.70
N ASP A 272 4.98 4.38 5.39
CA ASP A 272 4.77 3.90 4.03
C ASP A 272 3.32 4.11 3.62
N LEU A 273 3.04 4.20 2.33
CA LEU A 273 1.72 4.49 1.78
C LEU A 273 1.17 5.82 2.36
N ILE A 274 1.99 6.88 2.25
CA ILE A 274 1.74 8.20 2.84
C ILE A 274 0.34 8.71 2.50
N SER A 275 -0.07 8.58 1.22
CA SER A 275 -1.39 9.03 0.74
C SER A 275 -2.56 8.41 1.48
N ALA A 276 -2.42 7.13 1.90
CA ALA A 276 -3.45 6.36 2.57
C ALA A 276 -3.35 6.41 4.09
N ARG A 277 -2.14 6.53 4.65
CA ARG A 277 -1.88 6.34 6.08
C ARG A 277 -1.51 7.61 6.84
N ALA A 278 -0.83 8.58 6.18
CA ALA A 278 -0.42 9.80 6.84
C ALA A 278 -1.60 10.73 7.09
N ASN A 279 -1.87 10.97 8.36
CA ASN A 279 -2.89 11.92 8.78
C ASN A 279 -2.30 13.31 8.92
N TYR A 280 -3.05 14.33 8.49
CA TYR A 280 -2.65 15.72 8.63
C TYR A 280 -3.86 16.63 8.82
N GLU A 281 -3.65 17.79 9.40
CA GLU A 281 -4.65 18.85 9.47
C GLU A 281 -4.74 19.57 8.13
N PRO A 282 -5.89 19.50 7.41
CA PRO A 282 -6.00 20.04 6.06
C PRO A 282 -5.90 21.56 5.96
N GLY A 283 -6.02 22.25 7.10
CA GLY A 283 -5.97 23.70 7.15
C GLY A 283 -7.00 24.33 6.21
N SER A 284 -6.62 25.40 5.55
CA SER A 284 -7.52 26.18 4.68
C SER A 284 -8.14 25.40 3.52
N SER A 285 -7.65 24.21 3.19
CA SER A 285 -8.30 23.39 2.15
C SER A 285 -9.65 22.80 2.61
N LEU A 286 -9.95 22.82 3.91
CA LEU A 286 -11.26 22.43 4.45
C LEU A 286 -12.34 23.52 4.30
N LYS A 287 -11.97 24.80 4.14
CA LYS A 287 -12.91 25.95 4.17
C LYS A 287 -14.06 25.84 3.18
N ILE A 288 -13.82 25.25 1.99
CA ILE A 288 -14.86 25.08 0.99
C ILE A 288 -16.02 24.20 1.47
N PHE A 289 -15.72 23.20 2.31
CA PHE A 289 -16.72 22.30 2.86
C PHE A 289 -17.46 22.95 4.04
N THR A 290 -16.74 23.63 4.94
CA THR A 290 -17.35 24.27 6.11
C THR A 290 -18.27 25.41 5.71
N ILE A 291 -17.85 26.28 4.78
CA ILE A 291 -18.71 27.33 4.19
C ILE A 291 -19.80 26.69 3.31
N GLY A 292 -19.48 25.64 2.57
CA GLY A 292 -20.43 24.90 1.74
C GLY A 292 -21.62 24.36 2.50
N SER A 293 -21.44 23.93 3.76
CA SER A 293 -22.52 23.52 4.66
C SER A 293 -23.52 24.64 4.90
N LEU A 294 -23.03 25.86 5.14
CA LEU A 294 -23.89 27.02 5.37
C LEU A 294 -24.61 27.50 4.10
N ILE A 295 -23.92 27.37 2.93
CA ILE A 295 -24.52 27.65 1.63
C ILE A 295 -25.65 26.67 1.34
N GLU A 296 -25.46 25.37 1.62
CA GLU A 296 -26.50 24.32 1.45
C GLU A 296 -27.74 24.62 2.29
N ASN A 297 -27.52 25.03 3.54
CA ASN A 297 -28.60 25.34 4.49
C ASN A 297 -29.25 26.72 4.24
N GLY A 298 -28.78 27.49 3.24
CA GLY A 298 -29.29 28.81 2.92
C GLY A 298 -29.00 29.88 3.97
N ILE A 299 -28.03 29.63 4.86
CA ILE A 299 -27.61 30.59 5.90
C ILE A 299 -26.84 31.74 5.28
N VAL A 300 -25.96 31.43 4.30
CA VAL A 300 -25.15 32.43 3.58
C VAL A 300 -25.18 32.22 2.07
N ASN A 301 -24.87 33.30 1.36
CA ASN A 301 -24.71 33.34 -0.09
C ASN A 301 -23.31 33.79 -0.48
N GLU A 302 -22.85 33.48 -1.68
CA GLU A 302 -21.51 33.84 -2.18
C GLU A 302 -21.26 35.35 -2.22
N ASN A 303 -22.33 36.15 -2.35
CA ASN A 303 -22.28 37.59 -2.45
C ASN A 303 -22.53 38.34 -1.12
N ASP A 304 -22.85 37.61 -0.04
CA ASP A 304 -23.00 38.22 1.29
C ASP A 304 -21.67 38.82 1.73
N VAL A 305 -21.71 40.04 2.26
CA VAL A 305 -20.51 40.84 2.55
C VAL A 305 -20.29 40.94 4.06
N TYR A 306 -19.08 40.66 4.48
CA TYR A 306 -18.62 40.73 5.86
C TYR A 306 -17.51 41.77 6.01
N LEU A 307 -17.58 42.57 7.08
CA LEU A 307 -16.44 43.36 7.51
C LEU A 307 -15.42 42.43 8.18
N VAL A 308 -14.24 42.31 7.60
CA VAL A 308 -13.19 41.38 8.01
C VAL A 308 -12.01 42.18 8.53
N GLU A 309 -11.69 42.03 9.82
CA GLU A 309 -10.49 42.53 10.49
C GLU A 309 -9.35 41.52 10.33
N ASP A 310 -8.12 41.91 10.66
CA ASP A 310 -6.94 41.03 10.64
C ASP A 310 -6.95 39.96 11.74
N LYS A 311 -7.82 40.11 12.76
CA LYS A 311 -7.99 39.16 13.89
C LYS A 311 -9.42 39.20 14.43
N ILE A 312 -9.85 38.07 15.01
CA ILE A 312 -11.14 37.92 15.70
C ILE A 312 -10.95 37.19 17.03
N GLU A 313 -11.60 37.62 18.06
CA GLU A 313 -11.66 36.99 19.38
C GLU A 313 -12.94 36.20 19.54
N ILE A 314 -12.84 34.91 19.77
CA ILE A 314 -13.98 34.06 20.19
C ILE A 314 -14.05 33.97 21.69
N ILE A 315 -12.91 34.11 22.35
CA ILE A 315 -12.76 34.27 23.81
C ILE A 315 -12.22 35.66 24.06
N GLU A 316 -12.93 36.44 24.83
CA GLU A 316 -12.58 37.84 25.12
C GLU A 316 -11.15 37.98 25.65
N GLY A 317 -10.40 38.90 25.11
CA GLY A 317 -9.01 39.16 25.44
C GLY A 317 -7.98 38.21 24.88
N SER A 318 -8.40 37.13 24.17
CA SER A 318 -7.49 36.07 23.67
C SER A 318 -6.51 36.55 22.60
N CYS A 319 -6.71 37.73 22.01
CA CYS A 319 -5.76 38.33 21.07
C CYS A 319 -4.75 39.31 21.71
N LYS A 320 -4.77 39.47 23.01
CA LYS A 320 -3.76 40.27 23.74
C LYS A 320 -2.45 39.49 23.85
N GLU A 321 -1.31 40.19 23.83
CA GLU A 321 0.02 39.57 23.88
C GLU A 321 0.32 38.86 25.20
N ASP A 322 -0.27 39.32 26.28
CA ASP A 322 -0.12 38.83 27.65
C ASP A 322 -1.20 37.82 28.07
N PHE A 323 -2.01 37.35 27.14
CA PHE A 323 -3.07 36.37 27.44
C PHE A 323 -2.46 34.98 27.68
N GLU A 324 -2.44 34.54 28.93
CA GLU A 324 -1.95 33.22 29.33
C GLU A 324 -2.89 32.07 28.97
N GLY A 325 -4.12 32.40 28.57
CA GLY A 325 -5.12 31.41 28.10
C GLY A 325 -4.90 31.01 26.64
N TYR A 326 -5.28 29.79 26.32
CA TYR A 326 -5.12 29.27 24.97
C TYR A 326 -6.35 29.56 24.11
N LYS A 327 -6.17 30.20 22.89
CA LYS A 327 -6.91 29.66 21.77
C LYS A 327 -8.30 30.24 21.46
N GLY A 328 -8.52 31.47 21.65
CA GLY A 328 -9.72 32.14 21.16
C GLY A 328 -9.43 33.20 20.09
N CYS A 329 -8.16 33.45 19.78
CA CYS A 329 -7.73 34.44 18.81
C CYS A 329 -7.44 33.77 17.45
N PHE A 330 -8.19 34.14 16.42
CA PHE A 330 -7.94 33.73 15.05
C PHE A 330 -7.45 34.94 14.24
N ARG A 331 -6.47 34.73 13.37
CA ARG A 331 -5.82 35.79 12.60
C ARG A 331 -5.74 35.40 11.12
N ASP A 332 -5.82 36.40 10.26
CA ASP A 332 -5.45 36.26 8.88
C ASP A 332 -3.93 36.14 8.74
N PHE A 333 -3.49 35.59 7.61
CA PHE A 333 -2.07 35.33 7.36
C PHE A 333 -1.23 36.63 7.35
N LEU A 334 -1.78 37.69 6.76
CA LEU A 334 -1.18 39.02 6.73
C LEU A 334 -2.04 39.98 7.53
N LYS A 335 -1.42 40.91 8.24
CA LYS A 335 -2.11 42.03 8.88
C LYS A 335 -2.69 42.96 7.82
N HIS A 336 -3.90 43.45 8.04
CA HIS A 336 -4.58 44.39 7.16
C HIS A 336 -5.59 45.23 7.93
N GLU A 337 -5.94 46.39 7.39
CA GLU A 337 -7.05 47.19 7.90
C GLU A 337 -8.39 46.47 7.64
N PRO A 338 -9.43 46.78 8.43
CA PRO A 338 -10.76 46.23 8.21
C PRO A 338 -11.22 46.44 6.77
N ILE A 339 -11.63 45.36 6.12
CA ILE A 339 -12.04 45.34 4.71
C ILE A 339 -13.37 44.60 4.53
N ASN A 340 -14.25 45.12 3.67
CA ASN A 340 -15.46 44.42 3.29
C ASN A 340 -15.13 43.37 2.23
N LEU A 341 -15.41 42.08 2.55
CA LEU A 341 -15.19 40.94 1.68
C LEU A 341 -16.50 40.18 1.49
N SER A 342 -16.82 39.82 0.27
CA SER A 342 -17.84 38.82 0.00
C SER A 342 -17.40 37.43 0.42
N VAL A 343 -18.34 36.48 0.63
CA VAL A 343 -18.02 35.07 0.92
C VAL A 343 -17.10 34.50 -0.17
N LYS A 344 -17.32 34.85 -1.44
CA LYS A 344 -16.45 34.51 -2.54
C LYS A 344 -15.02 35.01 -2.35
N GLU A 345 -14.83 36.29 -1.97
CA GLU A 345 -13.51 36.87 -1.74
C GLU A 345 -12.83 36.33 -0.48
N ILE A 346 -13.59 35.95 0.55
CA ILE A 346 -13.08 35.27 1.77
C ILE A 346 -12.45 33.92 1.40
N ILE A 347 -13.09 33.12 0.53
CA ILE A 347 -12.54 31.87 0.03
C ILE A 347 -11.34 32.12 -0.89
N GLU A 348 -11.43 33.09 -1.80
CA GLU A 348 -10.38 33.48 -2.74
C GLU A 348 -9.07 33.83 -2.02
N ARG A 349 -9.16 34.74 -1.03
CA ARG A 349 -8.02 35.20 -0.20
C ARG A 349 -7.62 34.22 0.89
N SER A 350 -8.46 33.21 1.13
CA SER A 350 -8.29 32.26 2.24
C SER A 350 -8.32 32.91 3.62
N SER A 351 -9.13 33.98 3.83
CA SER A 351 -9.25 34.65 5.12
C SER A 351 -9.71 33.67 6.22
N ASN A 352 -8.97 33.60 7.30
CA ASN A 352 -9.35 32.83 8.50
C ASN A 352 -10.45 33.56 9.26
N VAL A 353 -10.28 34.86 9.44
CA VAL A 353 -11.22 35.71 10.19
C VAL A 353 -12.58 35.74 9.51
N GLY A 354 -12.60 35.96 8.18
CA GLY A 354 -13.82 35.92 7.40
C GLY A 354 -14.51 34.55 7.49
N THR A 355 -13.76 33.46 7.38
CA THR A 355 -14.30 32.09 7.51
C THR A 355 -14.90 31.84 8.88
N VAL A 356 -14.20 32.24 9.96
CA VAL A 356 -14.70 32.09 11.33
C VAL A 356 -15.99 32.90 11.54
N LYS A 357 -16.07 34.14 11.02
CA LYS A 357 -17.30 34.96 11.09
C LYS A 357 -18.48 34.26 10.43
N ILE A 358 -18.29 33.80 9.19
CA ILE A 358 -19.33 33.09 8.43
C ILE A 358 -19.78 31.84 9.19
N VAL A 359 -18.85 30.95 9.55
CA VAL A 359 -19.21 29.63 10.08
C VAL A 359 -19.82 29.71 11.48
N ASN A 360 -19.53 30.73 12.25
CA ASN A 360 -20.16 30.98 13.56
C ASN A 360 -21.66 31.40 13.46
N GLU A 361 -22.15 31.71 12.27
CA GLU A 361 -23.59 31.87 12.04
C GLU A 361 -24.34 30.52 11.93
N GLY A 362 -23.59 29.44 11.71
CA GLY A 362 -24.10 28.07 11.57
C GLY A 362 -24.03 27.25 12.84
N ASN A 363 -24.29 25.97 12.68
CA ASN A 363 -24.29 24.97 13.75
C ASN A 363 -23.19 23.92 13.49
N ILE A 364 -22.38 23.63 14.52
CA ILE A 364 -21.29 22.65 14.44
C ILE A 364 -21.78 21.26 14.01
N ASN A 365 -22.95 20.80 14.47
CA ASN A 365 -23.48 19.49 14.12
C ASN A 365 -23.82 19.41 12.62
N GLU A 366 -24.30 20.49 12.02
CA GLU A 366 -24.60 20.55 10.58
C GLU A 366 -23.32 20.53 9.74
N VAL A 367 -22.32 21.29 10.16
CA VAL A 367 -20.99 21.29 9.52
C VAL A 367 -20.35 19.89 9.63
N GLU A 368 -20.39 19.26 10.81
CA GLU A 368 -19.86 17.90 11.00
C GLU A 368 -20.60 16.87 10.15
N LEU A 369 -21.93 16.95 10.06
CA LEU A 369 -22.73 16.05 9.24
C LEU A 369 -22.40 16.23 7.75
N PHE A 370 -22.21 17.48 7.31
CA PHE A 370 -21.81 17.79 5.93
C PHE A 370 -20.43 17.18 5.61
N LEU A 371 -19.44 17.37 6.48
CA LEU A 371 -18.12 16.78 6.33
C LEU A 371 -18.15 15.24 6.26
N LYS A 372 -18.95 14.60 7.11
CA LYS A 372 -19.13 13.13 7.09
C LYS A 372 -19.71 12.63 5.77
N ARG A 373 -20.63 13.37 5.14
CA ARG A 373 -21.16 13.00 3.82
C ARG A 373 -20.07 12.95 2.74
N PHE A 374 -19.06 13.82 2.83
CA PHE A 374 -17.92 13.81 1.93
C PHE A 374 -16.88 12.73 2.26
N GLY A 375 -17.08 11.91 3.29
CA GLY A 375 -16.24 10.80 3.67
C GLY A 375 -15.17 11.12 4.72
N PHE A 376 -15.13 12.33 5.27
CA PHE A 376 -14.21 12.64 6.36
C PHE A 376 -14.52 11.79 7.60
N GLY A 377 -13.48 11.21 8.21
CA GLY A 377 -13.61 10.28 9.33
C GLY A 377 -13.92 8.82 8.93
N SER A 378 -13.95 8.51 7.63
CA SER A 378 -14.17 7.17 7.08
C SER A 378 -13.08 6.79 6.09
N LYS A 379 -12.79 5.49 5.95
CA LYS A 379 -11.90 4.99 4.90
C LYS A 379 -12.51 5.27 3.53
N THR A 380 -11.67 5.55 2.53
CA THR A 380 -12.14 5.76 1.15
C THR A 380 -12.48 4.44 0.46
N GLY A 381 -11.89 3.33 0.92
CA GLY A 381 -12.07 2.00 0.37
C GLY A 381 -11.10 1.68 -0.77
N VAL A 382 -10.04 2.47 -0.93
CA VAL A 382 -8.95 2.15 -1.87
C VAL A 382 -8.32 0.80 -1.53
N GLU A 383 -7.86 0.07 -2.53
CA GLU A 383 -7.37 -1.31 -2.43
C GLU A 383 -5.98 -1.40 -1.76
N LEU A 384 -5.85 -0.80 -0.57
CA LEU A 384 -4.62 -0.81 0.22
C LEU A 384 -4.91 -1.23 1.66
N SER A 385 -4.11 -2.14 2.17
CA SER A 385 -4.20 -2.55 3.57
C SER A 385 -3.70 -1.44 4.49
N GLY A 386 -4.40 -1.25 5.62
CA GLY A 386 -3.98 -0.28 6.64
C GLY A 386 -4.36 1.18 6.33
N GLU A 387 -5.28 1.43 5.39
CA GLU A 387 -5.82 2.78 5.16
C GLU A 387 -6.33 3.40 6.47
N SER A 388 -5.92 4.65 6.75
CA SER A 388 -6.42 5.42 7.88
C SER A 388 -7.77 6.06 7.56
N LYS A 389 -8.66 6.07 8.55
CA LYS A 389 -9.92 6.80 8.47
C LYS A 389 -9.80 8.29 8.81
N GLY A 390 -8.57 8.77 9.12
CA GLY A 390 -8.39 10.08 9.71
C GLY A 390 -8.84 10.14 11.17
N VAL A 391 -8.79 11.33 11.74
CA VAL A 391 -9.29 11.62 13.09
C VAL A 391 -10.32 12.74 13.00
N PHE A 392 -11.55 12.41 13.33
CA PHE A 392 -12.64 13.36 13.39
C PHE A 392 -13.24 13.31 14.79
N THR A 393 -12.74 14.21 15.66
CA THR A 393 -13.16 14.26 17.06
C THR A 393 -14.44 15.09 17.15
N GLU A 394 -15.53 14.45 17.53
CA GLU A 394 -16.77 15.15 17.86
C GLU A 394 -16.59 15.88 19.18
N ASN A 395 -16.57 17.20 19.15
CA ASN A 395 -16.35 18.00 20.34
C ASN A 395 -17.42 19.07 20.50
N LYS A 396 -18.56 18.65 21.02
CA LYS A 396 -19.80 19.42 21.10
C LYS A 396 -19.79 20.52 22.17
N THR A 397 -18.76 20.60 23.03
CA THR A 397 -18.77 21.49 24.21
C THR A 397 -17.72 22.58 24.21
N CYS A 398 -16.85 22.60 23.21
CA CYS A 398 -15.75 23.55 23.14
C CYS A 398 -16.17 24.86 22.45
N THR A 399 -15.97 25.97 23.10
CA THR A 399 -16.34 27.32 22.61
C THR A 399 -15.69 27.68 21.27
N THR A 400 -14.46 27.22 21.03
CA THR A 400 -13.68 27.54 19.81
C THR A 400 -13.66 26.41 18.79
N CYS A 401 -14.37 25.28 19.04
CA CYS A 401 -14.28 24.10 18.20
C CYS A 401 -14.78 24.35 16.79
N LEU A 402 -15.94 25.01 16.63
CA LEU A 402 -16.48 25.34 15.33
C LEU A 402 -15.54 26.26 14.54
N SER A 403 -15.01 27.28 15.20
CA SER A 403 -14.05 28.22 14.59
C SER A 403 -12.76 27.52 14.19
N SER A 404 -12.22 26.62 15.02
CA SER A 404 -11.03 25.82 14.69
C SER A 404 -11.29 24.87 13.52
N LEU A 405 -12.41 24.12 13.57
CA LEU A 405 -12.82 23.22 12.51
C LEU A 405 -13.03 23.97 11.19
N SER A 406 -13.60 25.18 11.24
CA SER A 406 -13.91 25.97 10.06
C SER A 406 -12.67 26.29 9.20
N ILE A 407 -11.51 26.37 9.81
CA ILE A 407 -10.24 26.66 9.14
C ILE A 407 -9.32 25.44 9.02
N GLY A 408 -9.86 24.22 9.31
CA GLY A 408 -9.18 22.94 9.08
C GLY A 408 -8.25 22.47 10.20
N TYR A 409 -8.47 22.94 11.44
CA TYR A 409 -7.88 22.39 12.64
C TYR A 409 -8.89 21.50 13.39
N SER A 410 -8.41 20.70 14.34
CA SER A 410 -9.25 19.74 15.10
C SER A 410 -9.87 18.61 14.25
N ILE A 411 -9.34 18.39 13.06
CA ILE A 411 -9.64 17.27 12.17
C ILE A 411 -8.33 16.83 11.51
N ASN A 412 -8.11 15.52 11.43
CA ASN A 412 -7.02 14.97 10.64
C ASN A 412 -7.59 14.14 9.49
N THR A 413 -7.07 14.35 8.30
CA THR A 413 -7.51 13.68 7.07
C THR A 413 -6.36 12.96 6.41
N THR A 414 -6.66 11.99 5.54
CA THR A 414 -5.70 11.44 4.59
C THR A 414 -5.78 12.19 3.26
N GLN A 415 -4.76 12.03 2.43
CA GLN A 415 -4.76 12.62 1.10
C GLN A 415 -5.85 12.04 0.20
N TYR A 416 -6.11 10.73 0.28
CA TYR A 416 -7.22 10.10 -0.45
C TYR A 416 -8.58 10.64 -0.06
N GLN A 417 -8.82 10.92 1.23
CA GLN A 417 -10.06 11.57 1.66
C GLN A 417 -10.24 12.95 1.01
N MET A 418 -9.17 13.74 0.94
CA MET A 418 -9.20 15.06 0.30
C MET A 418 -9.46 14.95 -1.21
N VAL A 419 -8.78 14.01 -1.90
CA VAL A 419 -9.01 13.75 -3.33
C VAL A 419 -10.45 13.32 -3.58
N LYS A 420 -10.99 12.40 -2.77
CA LYS A 420 -12.39 11.99 -2.85
C LYS A 420 -13.34 13.18 -2.68
N ALA A 421 -13.14 13.97 -1.63
CA ALA A 421 -14.03 15.08 -1.30
C ALA A 421 -14.04 16.17 -2.39
N TYR A 422 -12.87 16.55 -2.92
CA TYR A 422 -12.78 17.50 -4.03
C TYR A 422 -13.29 16.90 -5.36
N GLY A 423 -13.09 15.60 -5.55
CA GLY A 423 -13.62 14.87 -6.69
C GLY A 423 -15.16 14.87 -6.72
N ILE A 424 -15.82 14.75 -5.58
CA ILE A 424 -17.28 14.88 -5.46
C ILE A 424 -17.76 16.27 -5.95
N ILE A 425 -17.06 17.34 -5.56
CA ILE A 425 -17.38 18.70 -6.05
C ILE A 425 -17.16 18.78 -7.57
N ALA A 426 -16.04 18.28 -8.06
CA ALA A 426 -15.70 18.29 -9.48
C ALA A 426 -16.67 17.45 -10.31
N ASN A 427 -17.18 16.34 -9.78
CA ASN A 427 -18.14 15.41 -10.39
C ASN A 427 -19.60 15.78 -10.09
N GLU A 428 -19.92 17.06 -10.08
CA GLU A 428 -21.29 17.58 -9.95
C GLU A 428 -22.08 16.97 -8.75
N GLY A 429 -21.38 16.69 -7.65
CA GLY A 429 -21.94 16.19 -6.39
C GLY A 429 -22.17 14.69 -6.31
N SER A 430 -21.78 13.93 -7.31
CA SER A 430 -21.84 12.46 -7.29
C SER A 430 -20.74 11.87 -6.41
N ASP A 431 -21.03 10.77 -5.71
CA ASP A 431 -20.04 10.03 -4.93
C ASP A 431 -18.88 9.55 -5.81
N LEU A 432 -17.71 9.43 -5.23
CA LEU A 432 -16.49 9.01 -5.92
C LEU A 432 -15.85 7.84 -5.16
N ASN A 433 -15.78 6.69 -5.78
CA ASN A 433 -15.04 5.53 -5.25
C ASN A 433 -13.66 5.50 -5.89
N LEU A 434 -12.65 5.81 -5.10
CA LEU A 434 -11.26 5.76 -5.56
C LEU A 434 -10.82 4.29 -5.75
N SER A 435 -10.10 4.02 -6.85
CA SER A 435 -9.57 2.70 -7.16
C SER A 435 -8.19 2.79 -7.80
N LEU A 436 -7.28 1.90 -7.40
CA LEU A 436 -5.96 1.70 -8.02
C LEU A 436 -6.02 0.73 -9.20
N THR A 437 -7.11 -0.02 -9.33
CA THR A 437 -7.30 -0.95 -10.42
C THR A 437 -8.13 -0.34 -11.54
N ARG A 438 -7.84 -0.75 -12.77
CA ARG A 438 -8.63 -0.37 -13.93
C ARG A 438 -10.01 -1.00 -13.85
N SER A 439 -11.05 -0.19 -13.77
CA SER A 439 -12.42 -0.66 -13.79
C SER A 439 -12.90 -0.85 -15.23
N ASN A 440 -13.39 -2.03 -15.55
CA ASN A 440 -14.10 -2.28 -16.81
C ASN A 440 -15.55 -1.74 -16.79
N GLN A 441 -15.99 -1.21 -15.65
CA GLN A 441 -17.32 -0.63 -15.48
C GLN A 441 -17.16 0.84 -15.12
N GLN A 442 -17.83 1.72 -15.87
CA GLN A 442 -18.08 3.08 -15.39
C GLN A 442 -18.71 2.94 -13.99
N ASN A 443 -18.05 3.52 -12.99
CA ASN A 443 -18.63 3.61 -11.64
C ASN A 443 -19.90 4.46 -11.73
N ASN A 444 -20.99 3.87 -12.15
CA ASN A 444 -22.32 4.46 -12.07
C ASN A 444 -22.75 4.49 -10.61
N ASN A 445 -22.02 5.26 -9.79
CA ASN A 445 -22.47 5.56 -8.45
C ASN A 445 -23.45 6.72 -8.57
N ASP A 446 -24.73 6.39 -8.85
CA ASP A 446 -25.83 7.37 -8.93
C ASP A 446 -26.11 8.06 -7.58
N LYS A 447 -25.37 7.68 -6.54
CA LYS A 447 -25.51 8.28 -5.22
C LYS A 447 -25.00 9.71 -5.22
N LYS A 448 -25.90 10.65 -4.99
CA LYS A 448 -25.57 12.06 -4.80
C LYS A 448 -25.23 12.34 -3.34
N ILE A 449 -24.09 12.95 -3.13
CA ILE A 449 -23.60 13.43 -1.83
C ILE A 449 -24.16 14.83 -1.56
N ILE A 450 -24.13 15.69 -2.62
CA ILE A 450 -24.71 17.03 -2.60
C ILE A 450 -25.49 17.27 -3.91
N ASP A 451 -26.37 18.24 -3.88
CA ASP A 451 -27.11 18.67 -5.08
C ASP A 451 -26.16 19.24 -6.15
N ARG A 452 -26.52 19.02 -7.41
CA ARG A 452 -25.74 19.49 -8.58
C ARG A 452 -25.54 21.01 -8.58
N ASN A 453 -26.54 21.76 -8.15
CA ASN A 453 -26.46 23.22 -8.13
C ASN A 453 -25.46 23.68 -7.06
N LEU A 454 -25.51 23.08 -5.85
CA LEU A 454 -24.54 23.34 -4.81
C LEU A 454 -23.12 22.98 -5.28
N ALA A 455 -22.93 21.80 -5.90
CA ALA A 455 -21.64 21.40 -6.44
C ALA A 455 -21.07 22.43 -7.44
N LYS A 456 -21.90 22.94 -8.36
CA LYS A 456 -21.51 24.01 -9.30
C LYS A 456 -21.12 25.30 -8.61
N ARG A 457 -21.86 25.72 -7.58
CA ARG A 457 -21.54 26.91 -6.77
C ARG A 457 -20.18 26.74 -6.08
N LEU A 458 -19.95 25.63 -5.39
CA LEU A 458 -18.66 25.34 -4.75
C LEU A 458 -17.50 25.25 -5.76
N LYS A 459 -17.76 24.65 -6.93
CA LYS A 459 -16.80 24.57 -8.04
C LYS A 459 -16.37 25.95 -8.52
N MET A 460 -17.32 26.88 -8.69
CA MET A 460 -17.02 28.25 -9.08
C MET A 460 -16.21 29.01 -8.03
N LEU A 461 -16.49 28.79 -6.74
CA LEU A 461 -15.69 29.35 -5.65
C LEU A 461 -14.23 28.86 -5.69
N LEU A 462 -14.02 27.56 -5.96
CA LEU A 462 -12.69 26.98 -6.11
C LEU A 462 -11.95 27.50 -7.36
N ILE A 463 -12.64 27.68 -8.48
CA ILE A 463 -12.07 28.30 -9.67
C ILE A 463 -11.61 29.74 -9.36
N ASN A 464 -12.38 30.48 -8.59
CA ASN A 464 -12.02 31.86 -8.22
C ASN A 464 -10.74 31.94 -7.35
N VAL A 465 -10.38 30.90 -6.60
CA VAL A 465 -9.10 30.83 -5.86
C VAL A 465 -7.90 30.84 -6.83
N VAL A 466 -8.07 30.34 -8.07
CA VAL A 466 -7.02 30.32 -9.09
C VAL A 466 -7.12 31.52 -10.03
N GLU A 467 -8.34 31.85 -10.47
CA GLU A 467 -8.57 32.88 -11.50
C GLU A 467 -8.71 34.29 -10.92
N GLY A 468 -9.14 34.42 -9.67
CA GLY A 468 -9.42 35.69 -9.02
C GLY A 468 -8.16 36.52 -8.78
N PRO A 469 -8.31 37.86 -8.71
CA PRO A 469 -7.17 38.79 -8.60
C PRO A 469 -6.35 38.62 -7.33
N ASN A 470 -6.98 38.16 -6.24
CA ASN A 470 -6.33 37.95 -4.94
C ASN A 470 -6.22 36.46 -4.55
N GLY A 471 -6.40 35.55 -5.53
CA GLY A 471 -6.43 34.13 -5.32
C GLY A 471 -5.10 33.57 -4.80
N THR A 472 -5.18 32.74 -3.77
CA THR A 472 -3.98 32.07 -3.19
C THR A 472 -3.40 31.00 -4.11
N GLY A 473 -4.17 30.50 -5.08
CA GLY A 473 -3.78 29.56 -6.13
C GLY A 473 -3.40 30.21 -7.47
N LYS A 474 -3.23 31.51 -7.53
CA LYS A 474 -3.00 32.29 -8.77
C LYS A 474 -1.80 31.81 -9.62
N SER A 475 -0.78 31.21 -8.99
CA SER A 475 0.37 30.64 -9.69
C SER A 475 -0.01 29.47 -10.62
N LEU A 476 -1.17 28.86 -10.40
CA LEU A 476 -1.71 27.75 -11.20
C LEU A 476 -2.45 28.21 -12.46
N LYS A 477 -2.78 29.49 -12.59
CA LYS A 477 -3.51 30.00 -13.74
C LYS A 477 -2.80 29.63 -15.05
N MET A 478 -3.56 29.07 -15.98
CA MET A 478 -3.14 28.67 -17.32
C MET A 478 -4.26 29.07 -18.32
N ASP A 479 -3.87 29.58 -19.49
CA ASP A 479 -4.84 30.08 -20.47
C ASP A 479 -5.66 28.94 -21.10
N ASP A 480 -5.09 27.76 -21.22
CA ASP A 480 -5.69 26.60 -21.89
C ASP A 480 -6.56 25.73 -20.99
N PHE A 481 -6.55 25.96 -19.67
CA PHE A 481 -7.19 25.05 -18.72
C PHE A 481 -7.91 25.78 -17.60
N VAL A 482 -9.10 25.29 -17.27
CA VAL A 482 -9.84 25.72 -16.09
C VAL A 482 -9.40 24.88 -14.90
N ILE A 483 -8.73 25.52 -13.95
CA ILE A 483 -8.28 24.89 -12.71
C ILE A 483 -9.06 25.52 -11.56
N GLY A 484 -9.60 24.67 -10.68
CA GLY A 484 -10.17 25.09 -9.41
C GLY A 484 -9.54 24.33 -8.26
N GLY A 485 -9.39 24.96 -7.11
CA GLY A 485 -8.81 24.27 -5.95
C GLY A 485 -8.54 25.21 -4.79
N LYS A 486 -7.90 24.67 -3.76
CA LYS A 486 -7.59 25.42 -2.54
C LYS A 486 -6.20 25.09 -2.03
N THR A 487 -5.48 26.11 -1.63
CA THR A 487 -4.23 26.00 -0.87
C THR A 487 -4.52 25.67 0.58
N GLY A 488 -3.73 24.77 1.15
CA GLY A 488 -3.69 24.49 2.58
C GLY A 488 -2.32 24.84 3.15
N THR A 489 -2.32 25.35 4.38
CA THR A 489 -1.11 25.59 5.17
C THR A 489 -1.47 25.44 6.62
N SER A 490 -0.87 24.48 7.30
CA SER A 490 -1.01 24.28 8.75
C SER A 490 0.36 24.13 9.38
N ARG A 491 0.50 24.44 10.66
CA ARG A 491 1.73 24.13 11.40
C ARG A 491 1.87 22.62 11.54
N THR A 492 3.05 22.10 11.28
CA THR A 492 3.29 20.67 11.45
C THR A 492 3.33 20.31 12.92
N TYR A 493 2.52 19.33 13.31
CA TYR A 493 2.59 18.74 14.65
C TYR A 493 3.70 17.69 14.68
N LEU A 494 4.61 17.81 15.64
CA LEU A 494 5.71 16.87 15.87
C LEU A 494 5.46 16.15 17.18
N GLU A 495 5.50 14.83 17.16
CA GLU A 495 5.28 14.00 18.35
C GLU A 495 6.32 14.35 19.44
N GLY A 496 5.85 14.53 20.67
CA GLY A 496 6.69 14.92 21.81
C GLY A 496 7.10 16.39 21.88
N ILE A 497 6.87 17.18 20.81
CA ILE A 497 7.24 18.61 20.74
C ILE A 497 5.99 19.50 20.65
N GLY A 498 4.96 19.04 19.93
CA GLY A 498 3.77 19.82 19.61
C GLY A 498 3.87 20.53 18.25
N TYR A 499 3.14 21.63 18.08
CA TYR A 499 3.19 22.40 16.83
C TYR A 499 4.52 23.10 16.63
N SER A 500 5.17 22.82 15.51
CA SER A 500 6.42 23.49 15.12
C SER A 500 6.20 24.99 14.87
N ASN A 501 7.21 25.81 15.18
CA ASN A 501 7.17 27.24 14.88
C ASN A 501 7.69 27.58 13.48
N ASP A 502 8.47 26.70 12.86
CA ASP A 502 9.18 26.94 11.60
C ASP A 502 8.91 25.89 10.52
N ARG A 503 8.07 24.88 10.81
CA ARG A 503 7.71 23.83 9.85
C ARG A 503 6.21 23.78 9.61
N PHE A 504 5.86 23.65 8.33
CA PHE A 504 4.48 23.71 7.88
C PHE A 504 4.13 22.50 7.02
N THR A 505 2.93 21.98 7.21
CA THR A 505 2.33 21.06 6.25
C THR A 505 1.59 21.90 5.22
N THR A 506 2.05 21.84 4.00
CA THR A 506 1.56 22.66 2.89
C THR A 506 0.89 21.78 1.86
N SER A 507 -0.21 22.24 1.28
CA SER A 507 -0.94 21.47 0.29
C SER A 507 -1.60 22.35 -0.78
N PHE A 508 -1.87 21.75 -1.93
CA PHE A 508 -2.86 22.19 -2.89
C PHE A 508 -3.72 20.99 -3.27
N THR A 509 -5.04 21.13 -3.11
CA THR A 509 -6.01 20.13 -3.59
C THR A 509 -7.00 20.82 -4.51
N GLY A 510 -7.25 20.23 -5.68
CA GLY A 510 -8.09 20.85 -6.68
C GLY A 510 -8.40 19.92 -7.84
N PHE A 511 -8.96 20.48 -8.90
CA PHE A 511 -9.35 19.76 -10.10
C PHE A 511 -9.00 20.57 -11.35
N ILE A 512 -8.96 19.86 -12.47
CA ILE A 512 -8.76 20.39 -13.82
C ILE A 512 -9.94 19.93 -14.67
N GLU A 513 -10.54 20.85 -15.43
CA GLU A 513 -11.51 20.49 -16.45
C GLU A 513 -10.79 19.99 -17.70
N THR A 514 -11.15 18.82 -18.17
CA THR A 514 -10.65 18.26 -19.44
C THR A 514 -11.81 17.86 -20.36
N SER A 515 -11.54 17.64 -21.64
CA SER A 515 -12.53 17.13 -22.61
C SER A 515 -13.11 15.77 -22.21
N ASN A 516 -12.36 14.98 -21.45
CA ASN A 516 -12.74 13.62 -21.00
C ASN A 516 -13.31 13.62 -19.57
N GLY A 517 -13.64 14.79 -19.03
CA GLY A 517 -14.14 14.97 -17.67
C GLY A 517 -13.09 15.53 -16.71
N PRO A 518 -13.50 15.91 -15.50
CA PRO A 518 -12.57 16.51 -14.54
C PRO A 518 -11.58 15.48 -13.98
N ILE A 519 -10.34 15.93 -13.81
CA ILE A 519 -9.30 15.20 -13.06
C ILE A 519 -9.09 15.94 -11.74
N VAL A 520 -9.22 15.23 -10.62
CA VAL A 520 -8.95 15.76 -9.28
C VAL A 520 -7.53 15.41 -8.86
N GLY A 521 -6.84 16.32 -8.18
CA GLY A 521 -5.49 16.08 -7.70
C GLY A 521 -5.19 16.73 -6.36
N SER A 522 -4.20 16.19 -5.66
CA SER A 522 -3.68 16.72 -4.41
C SER A 522 -2.17 16.58 -4.36
N VAL A 523 -1.50 17.64 -3.93
CA VAL A 523 -0.06 17.65 -3.62
C VAL A 523 0.10 18.11 -2.19
N ILE A 524 0.87 17.37 -1.39
CA ILE A 524 1.11 17.68 0.02
C ILE A 524 2.61 17.54 0.32
N LEU A 525 3.13 18.50 1.10
CA LEU A 525 4.46 18.44 1.70
C LEU A 525 4.31 18.56 3.21
N TRP A 526 4.82 17.58 3.96
CA TRP A 526 4.83 17.58 5.42
C TRP A 526 6.13 18.16 5.96
N GLY A 527 6.02 19.14 6.84
CA GLY A 527 7.16 19.72 7.53
C GLY A 527 8.08 20.60 6.66
N ALA A 528 7.54 21.24 5.63
CA ALA A 528 8.28 22.20 4.82
C ALA A 528 8.76 23.39 5.67
N LYS A 529 10.03 23.78 5.48
CA LYS A 529 10.69 24.88 6.19
C LYS A 529 11.08 26.03 5.27
N GLY A 530 11.23 25.78 3.98
CA GLY A 530 11.58 26.75 2.95
C GLY A 530 10.58 26.76 1.80
N SER A 531 10.71 27.75 0.94
CA SER A 531 10.01 27.81 -0.35
C SER A 531 10.98 28.29 -1.43
N PRO A 532 10.99 27.66 -2.63
CA PRO A 532 11.89 28.05 -3.71
C PRO A 532 11.51 29.36 -4.38
N ILE A 533 10.27 29.84 -4.21
CA ILE A 533 9.72 30.98 -4.96
C ILE A 533 9.16 32.11 -4.08
N SER A 534 9.26 31.98 -2.74
CA SER A 534 8.66 32.95 -1.81
C SER A 534 9.40 32.97 -0.47
N GLU A 535 9.38 34.09 0.21
CA GLU A 535 9.80 34.19 1.61
C GLU A 535 8.86 33.43 2.57
N TYR A 536 7.63 33.18 2.13
CA TYR A 536 6.60 32.51 2.92
C TYR A 536 6.41 31.06 2.46
N VAL A 537 6.40 30.16 3.42
CA VAL A 537 6.12 28.74 3.21
C VAL A 537 4.62 28.51 3.22
N THR A 538 4.02 28.40 2.05
CA THR A 538 2.57 28.21 1.86
C THR A 538 2.28 27.16 0.80
N GLY A 539 1.05 26.62 0.77
CA GLY A 539 0.64 25.69 -0.29
C GLY A 539 0.74 26.31 -1.68
N GLY A 540 0.54 27.64 -1.80
CA GLY A 540 0.69 28.36 -3.09
C GLY A 540 2.14 28.48 -3.58
N SER A 541 3.12 28.48 -2.65
CA SER A 541 4.54 28.63 -2.98
C SER A 541 5.32 27.30 -3.03
N THR A 542 4.74 26.21 -2.55
CA THR A 542 5.40 24.88 -2.50
C THR A 542 4.63 23.82 -3.28
N ALA A 543 3.40 23.48 -2.89
CA ALA A 543 2.60 22.42 -3.50
C ALA A 543 2.01 22.79 -4.87
N ALA A 544 1.55 24.05 -5.04
CA ALA A 544 0.93 24.50 -6.29
C ALA A 544 1.88 24.43 -7.51
N PRO A 545 3.17 24.76 -7.44
CA PRO A 545 4.09 24.60 -8.58
C PRO A 545 4.22 23.14 -9.04
N ILE A 546 4.25 22.18 -8.11
CA ILE A 546 4.29 20.76 -8.44
C ILE A 546 3.01 20.35 -9.15
N PHE A 547 1.85 20.73 -8.60
CA PHE A 547 0.55 20.48 -9.20
C PHE A 547 0.50 21.01 -10.64
N LYS A 548 0.97 22.25 -10.88
CA LYS A 548 1.03 22.85 -12.21
C LYS A 548 1.87 22.06 -13.20
N THR A 549 3.04 21.59 -12.75
CA THR A 549 3.94 20.80 -13.58
C THR A 549 3.31 19.47 -14.00
N ILE A 550 2.61 18.81 -13.07
CA ILE A 550 1.89 17.57 -13.36
C ILE A 550 0.77 17.80 -14.34
N VAL A 551 -0.04 18.85 -14.14
CA VAL A 551 -1.14 19.23 -15.07
C VAL A 551 -0.63 19.39 -16.50
N ARG A 552 0.48 20.07 -16.70
CA ARG A 552 1.08 20.25 -18.03
C ARG A 552 1.49 18.95 -18.71
N ASN A 553 1.79 17.91 -17.93
CA ASN A 553 2.20 16.60 -18.45
C ASN A 553 1.04 15.60 -18.56
N LEU A 554 -0.07 15.82 -17.85
CA LEU A 554 -1.29 15.02 -17.99
C LEU A 554 -1.98 15.23 -19.33
N LEU A 555 -1.94 16.44 -19.88
CA LEU A 555 -2.84 16.92 -20.92
C LEU A 555 -2.37 16.74 -22.38
N PRO A 556 -1.07 16.63 -22.72
CA PRO A 556 -0.64 16.32 -24.09
C PRO A 556 -0.88 14.87 -24.51
N ARG A 557 -1.40 14.06 -23.58
CA ARG A 557 -1.56 12.59 -23.75
C ARG A 557 -3.02 12.15 -23.87
N GLY A 558 -3.94 13.11 -24.01
CA GLY A 558 -5.37 12.88 -24.23
C GLY A 558 -5.74 12.64 -25.68
#